data_e10e9417b8ef2fbfa86b64a2fcfc0773
#
_entry.id   e10e9417b8ef2fbfa86b64a2fcfc0773
#
_cell.length_a   1.000
_cell.length_b   1.000
_cell.length_c   1.000
_cell.angle_alpha   90.00
_cell.angle_beta   90.00
_cell.angle_gamma   90.00
#
_symmetry.space_group_name_H-M   'P 1'
#
loop_
_entity.id
_entity.type
_entity.pdbx_description
1 polymer ?
#
loop_
_entity_poly.entity_id
_entity_poly.type
_entity_poly.pdbx_seq_one_letter_code
_entity_poly.pdbx_strand_id
1 'polypeptide(L)'
;MDRSDVIILGGGLVGLTLAIALDAYGLTSTVIDPADPEAQLAAGFDGRASAIASASWRMLEAIGVGDLLDGQGCPIRRIEVRDGLSRESLNFQSDQDDDPLGIMFENRAVRAALRERALAASSIRLLAPAAPLTVVRDPHGVTVTLQDGQIVSGSLLVGAEGRRSPTREAAGIRIAQWRYDHVAMIGSIEHERPHQNIAHEIFYPAGPFALLPMLPGNRCCFVWTVNAADAPAMLDLPERAFLAEMRKRIGGLLGEVRLVSARSSYPLGYHHAATITAERLALVGDAAHGIHPIAGQGLNLGLRDVAALVETLVEGARLGLEAGDAQLLARYERWRALDSLMVGASTDGFTRLFGIPGRPARAIRRLGMAAVERISPLKKYFMAEARGELGQMPKLLQGLEI
;
A
#
# COMPACT_ATOMS: atom_id res chain seq x y z
N MET A 1 30.03 -9.46 17.14
CA MET A 1 29.11 -8.73 16.22
C MET A 1 27.77 -9.42 16.34
N ASP A 2 26.75 -8.71 16.73
CA ASP A 2 25.40 -9.28 16.84
C ASP A 2 24.85 -9.55 15.44
N ARG A 3 24.66 -10.83 15.09
CA ARG A 3 24.07 -11.26 13.82
C ARG A 3 22.55 -11.27 13.99
N SER A 4 21.83 -10.56 13.11
CA SER A 4 20.37 -10.61 13.06
C SER A 4 19.90 -11.75 12.16
N ASP A 5 18.68 -12.28 12.39
CA ASP A 5 18.06 -13.22 11.46
C ASP A 5 17.79 -12.54 10.11
N VAL A 6 17.33 -11.28 10.15
CA VAL A 6 16.95 -10.53 8.95
C VAL A 6 17.56 -9.13 8.97
N ILE A 7 18.19 -8.74 7.86
CA ILE A 7 18.56 -7.33 7.58
C ILE A 7 17.53 -6.76 6.61
N ILE A 8 16.92 -5.62 6.96
CA ILE A 8 15.88 -4.97 6.17
C ILE A 8 16.43 -3.64 5.66
N LEU A 9 16.53 -3.49 4.35
CA LEU A 9 16.85 -2.20 3.71
C LEU A 9 15.57 -1.47 3.36
N GLY A 10 15.35 -0.31 4.01
CA GLY A 10 14.14 0.51 3.92
C GLY A 10 13.27 0.43 5.18
N GLY A 11 13.25 1.52 5.96
CA GLY A 11 12.44 1.74 7.16
C GLY A 11 11.10 2.43 6.87
N GLY A 12 10.53 2.22 5.68
CA GLY A 12 9.19 2.69 5.33
C GLY A 12 8.08 1.88 5.99
N LEU A 13 6.82 2.13 5.59
CA LEU A 13 5.65 1.45 6.18
C LEU A 13 5.75 -0.08 6.11
N VAL A 14 6.21 -0.62 4.98
CA VAL A 14 6.34 -2.07 4.77
C VAL A 14 7.52 -2.64 5.55
N GLY A 15 8.69 -1.99 5.51
CA GLY A 15 9.89 -2.49 6.19
C GLY A 15 9.79 -2.48 7.71
N LEU A 16 9.22 -1.42 8.30
CA LEU A 16 8.97 -1.38 9.75
C LEU A 16 7.91 -2.40 10.16
N THR A 17 6.85 -2.57 9.37
CA THR A 17 5.85 -3.62 9.66
C THR A 17 6.47 -5.01 9.62
N LEU A 18 7.39 -5.27 8.66
CA LEU A 18 8.12 -6.54 8.62
C LEU A 18 8.95 -6.75 9.89
N ALA A 19 9.72 -5.76 10.32
CA ALA A 19 10.53 -5.86 11.53
C ALA A 19 9.69 -6.17 12.78
N ILE A 20 8.55 -5.45 12.94
CA ILE A 20 7.64 -5.65 14.07
C ILE A 20 6.98 -7.04 14.01
N ALA A 21 6.58 -7.49 12.82
CA ALA A 21 5.98 -8.80 12.66
C ALA A 21 6.99 -9.94 12.95
N LEU A 22 8.28 -9.77 12.61
CA LEU A 22 9.35 -10.69 12.98
C LEU A 22 9.56 -10.71 14.51
N ASP A 23 9.61 -9.53 15.16
CA ASP A 23 9.71 -9.40 16.62
C ASP A 23 8.60 -10.14 17.35
N ALA A 24 7.36 -10.02 16.87
CA ALA A 24 6.20 -10.68 17.47
C ALA A 24 6.34 -12.22 17.54
N TYR A 25 7.20 -12.79 16.72
CA TYR A 25 7.49 -14.25 16.70
C TYR A 25 8.92 -14.60 17.07
N GLY A 26 9.64 -13.70 17.72
CA GLY A 26 10.96 -13.95 18.32
C GLY A 26 12.12 -13.96 17.31
N LEU A 27 11.94 -13.46 16.10
CA LEU A 27 13.01 -13.29 15.11
C LEU A 27 13.62 -11.89 15.24
N THR A 28 14.94 -11.82 15.15
CA THR A 28 15.71 -10.58 15.28
C THR A 28 15.87 -9.87 13.94
N SER A 29 15.83 -8.54 13.92
CA SER A 29 16.04 -7.78 12.71
C SER A 29 16.88 -6.52 12.90
N THR A 30 17.61 -6.13 11.84
CA THR A 30 18.25 -4.82 11.73
C THR A 30 17.66 -4.09 10.54
N VAL A 31 17.01 -2.95 10.81
CA VAL A 31 16.43 -2.07 9.77
C VAL A 31 17.41 -0.94 9.48
N ILE A 32 17.72 -0.72 8.20
CA ILE A 32 18.62 0.32 7.72
C ILE A 32 17.85 1.24 6.78
N ASP A 33 17.77 2.54 7.10
CA ASP A 33 17.07 3.53 6.26
C ASP A 33 17.89 4.82 6.14
N PRO A 34 18.12 5.34 4.93
CA PRO A 34 18.88 6.57 4.75
C PRO A 34 18.13 7.84 5.14
N ALA A 35 16.82 7.77 5.28
CA ALA A 35 16.01 8.94 5.58
C ALA A 35 16.06 9.30 7.08
N ASP A 36 16.07 10.61 7.36
CA ASP A 36 15.93 11.11 8.72
C ASP A 36 14.48 10.88 9.21
N PRO A 37 14.30 10.08 10.27
CA PRO A 37 12.97 9.78 10.81
C PRO A 37 12.24 11.01 11.35
N GLU A 38 12.94 11.99 11.91
CA GLU A 38 12.31 13.21 12.45
C GLU A 38 11.75 14.07 11.33
N ALA A 39 12.50 14.21 10.23
CA ALA A 39 12.01 14.89 9.04
C ALA A 39 10.76 14.21 8.44
N GLN A 40 10.70 12.88 8.48
CA GLN A 40 9.54 12.13 8.01
C GLN A 40 8.31 12.25 8.92
N LEU A 41 8.50 12.58 10.20
CA LEU A 41 7.45 12.78 11.20
C LEU A 41 7.13 14.25 11.46
N ALA A 42 7.77 15.17 10.75
CA ALA A 42 7.54 16.62 10.91
C ALA A 42 6.05 16.97 10.87
N ALA A 43 5.68 18.00 11.64
CA ALA A 43 4.31 18.43 11.78
C ALA A 43 3.70 18.90 10.45
N GLY A 44 2.43 18.62 10.25
CA GLY A 44 1.66 19.00 9.08
C GLY A 44 1.16 17.81 8.30
N PHE A 45 0.02 18.00 7.63
CA PHE A 45 -0.53 17.00 6.72
C PHE A 45 0.17 17.11 5.36
N ASP A 46 0.82 16.05 4.94
CA ASP A 46 1.56 16.01 3.66
C ASP A 46 0.70 15.60 2.46
N GLY A 47 -0.62 15.43 2.66
CA GLY A 47 -1.57 15.03 1.63
C GLY A 47 -1.58 13.53 1.34
N ARG A 48 -0.71 12.75 1.98
CA ARG A 48 -0.63 11.32 1.77
C ARG A 48 -1.37 10.56 2.86
N ALA A 49 -2.31 9.73 2.42
CA ALA A 49 -3.06 8.81 3.26
C ALA A 49 -3.14 7.45 2.58
N SER A 50 -3.34 6.41 3.37
CA SER A 50 -3.50 5.04 2.89
C SER A 50 -4.79 4.44 3.43
N ALA A 51 -5.48 3.70 2.56
CA ALA A 51 -6.55 2.80 2.95
C ALA A 51 -5.92 1.46 3.37
N ILE A 52 -5.97 1.15 4.65
CA ILE A 52 -5.55 -0.14 5.18
C ILE A 52 -6.77 -1.07 5.13
N ALA A 53 -6.71 -2.09 4.28
CA ALA A 53 -7.78 -3.08 4.13
C ALA A 53 -7.97 -3.88 5.42
N SER A 54 -9.18 -4.42 5.66
CA SER A 54 -9.51 -5.14 6.90
C SER A 54 -8.53 -6.25 7.24
N ALA A 55 -8.11 -7.04 6.24
CA ALA A 55 -7.12 -8.10 6.46
C ALA A 55 -5.77 -7.54 6.92
N SER A 56 -5.32 -6.44 6.30
CA SER A 56 -4.08 -5.76 6.71
C SER A 56 -4.20 -5.12 8.10
N TRP A 57 -5.38 -4.63 8.45
CA TRP A 57 -5.66 -4.09 9.78
C TRP A 57 -5.56 -5.16 10.87
N ARG A 58 -6.20 -6.32 10.67
CA ARG A 58 -6.09 -7.47 11.59
C ARG A 58 -4.63 -7.88 11.85
N MET A 59 -3.79 -7.83 10.82
CA MET A 59 -2.34 -8.05 10.99
C MET A 59 -1.71 -6.99 11.89
N LEU A 60 -2.00 -5.69 11.67
CA LEU A 60 -1.44 -4.61 12.49
C LEU A 60 -1.88 -4.70 13.94
N GLU A 61 -3.12 -5.12 14.20
CA GLU A 61 -3.62 -5.43 15.56
C GLU A 61 -2.84 -6.61 16.16
N ALA A 62 -2.71 -7.72 15.44
CA ALA A 62 -2.03 -8.93 15.91
C ALA A 62 -0.56 -8.69 16.29
N ILE A 63 0.13 -7.76 15.62
CA ILE A 63 1.53 -7.40 15.92
C ILE A 63 1.67 -6.21 16.89
N GLY A 64 0.56 -5.76 17.51
CA GLY A 64 0.56 -4.72 18.54
C GLY A 64 0.77 -3.29 18.03
N VAL A 65 0.37 -3.00 16.79
CA VAL A 65 0.37 -1.63 16.21
C VAL A 65 -1.02 -1.01 16.30
N GLY A 66 -2.08 -1.82 16.35
CA GLY A 66 -3.47 -1.37 16.35
C GLY A 66 -3.77 -0.35 17.44
N ASP A 67 -3.39 -0.64 18.70
CA ASP A 67 -3.63 0.24 19.85
C ASP A 67 -3.01 1.63 19.68
N LEU A 68 -1.85 1.72 19.03
CA LEU A 68 -1.15 2.99 18.76
C LEU A 68 -1.86 3.84 17.70
N LEU A 69 -2.76 3.23 16.93
CA LEU A 69 -3.54 3.88 15.89
C LEU A 69 -5.00 4.09 16.28
N ASP A 70 -5.40 3.68 17.47
CA ASP A 70 -6.79 3.84 17.92
C ASP A 70 -7.25 5.29 17.89
N GLY A 71 -8.47 5.51 17.42
CA GLY A 71 -9.07 6.84 17.27
C GLY A 71 -8.46 7.73 16.19
N GLN A 72 -7.40 7.29 15.47
CA GLN A 72 -6.73 8.08 14.42
C GLN A 72 -7.21 7.73 13.01
N GLY A 73 -7.91 6.62 12.83
CA GLY A 73 -8.37 6.13 11.54
C GLY A 73 -9.82 6.46 11.25
N CYS A 74 -10.16 6.65 9.97
CA CYS A 74 -11.52 6.81 9.49
C CYS A 74 -11.99 5.52 8.81
N PRO A 75 -12.99 4.78 9.34
CA PRO A 75 -13.44 3.54 8.74
C PRO A 75 -14.13 3.79 7.39
N ILE A 76 -13.88 2.93 6.42
CA ILE A 76 -14.59 2.89 5.14
C ILE A 76 -15.72 1.86 5.28
N ARG A 77 -16.95 2.32 5.46
CA ARG A 77 -18.14 1.46 5.60
C ARG A 77 -18.77 1.14 4.26
N ARG A 78 -18.60 2.02 3.27
CA ARG A 78 -19.13 1.85 1.92
C ARG A 78 -18.16 2.39 0.88
N ILE A 79 -18.05 1.67 -0.25
CA ILE A 79 -17.36 2.14 -1.45
C ILE A 79 -18.42 2.29 -2.55
N GLU A 80 -18.53 3.48 -3.10
CA GLU A 80 -19.40 3.80 -4.23
C GLU A 80 -18.59 4.00 -5.50
N VAL A 81 -18.81 3.13 -6.48
CA VAL A 81 -18.16 3.19 -7.79
C VAL A 81 -19.15 3.75 -8.82
N ARG A 82 -18.73 4.77 -9.58
CA ARG A 82 -19.58 5.45 -10.57
C ARG A 82 -18.87 5.66 -11.90
N ASP A 83 -19.62 5.62 -13.00
CA ASP A 83 -19.17 6.07 -14.35
C ASP A 83 -19.59 7.54 -14.54
N GLY A 84 -18.68 8.48 -14.25
CA GLY A 84 -18.93 9.91 -14.19
C GLY A 84 -19.98 10.26 -13.13
N LEU A 85 -20.77 11.30 -13.38
CA LEU A 85 -21.86 11.74 -12.49
C LEU A 85 -23.17 10.96 -12.73
N SER A 86 -23.07 9.67 -13.09
CA SER A 86 -24.23 8.78 -13.20
C SER A 86 -24.99 8.72 -11.88
N ARG A 87 -26.34 8.61 -11.94
CA ARG A 87 -27.16 8.32 -10.76
C ARG A 87 -27.01 6.87 -10.29
N GLU A 88 -26.67 5.98 -11.21
CA GLU A 88 -26.40 4.58 -10.92
C GLU A 88 -24.99 4.43 -10.34
N SER A 89 -24.87 3.69 -9.24
CA SER A 89 -23.59 3.33 -8.62
C SER A 89 -23.57 1.86 -8.29
N LEU A 90 -22.37 1.28 -8.36
CA LEU A 90 -22.07 -0.02 -7.77
C LEU A 90 -21.64 0.22 -6.33
N ASN A 91 -22.29 -0.47 -5.38
CA ASN A 91 -22.07 -0.24 -3.97
C ASN A 91 -21.51 -1.49 -3.30
N PHE A 92 -20.39 -1.34 -2.63
CA PHE A 92 -19.83 -2.32 -1.71
C PHE A 92 -20.01 -1.77 -0.29
N GLN A 93 -20.71 -2.49 0.55
CA GLN A 93 -21.05 -2.05 1.90
C GLN A 93 -20.81 -3.20 2.88
N SER A 94 -20.13 -2.91 4.00
CA SER A 94 -20.09 -3.81 5.15
C SER A 94 -21.34 -3.65 5.98
N ASP A 95 -21.84 -4.73 6.57
CA ASP A 95 -22.90 -4.66 7.57
C ASP A 95 -22.41 -3.92 8.82
N GLN A 96 -23.34 -3.44 9.66
CA GLN A 96 -22.97 -2.60 10.82
C GLN A 96 -22.12 -3.34 11.85
N ASP A 97 -22.35 -4.63 11.98
CA ASP A 97 -21.65 -5.51 12.93
C ASP A 97 -20.36 -6.14 12.34
N ASP A 98 -20.14 -5.97 11.03
CA ASP A 98 -18.95 -6.46 10.34
C ASP A 98 -17.79 -5.45 10.43
N ASP A 99 -16.56 -5.96 10.24
CA ASP A 99 -15.40 -5.13 10.01
C ASP A 99 -15.64 -4.15 8.85
N PRO A 100 -15.11 -2.91 8.92
CA PRO A 100 -15.16 -1.99 7.79
C PRO A 100 -14.43 -2.60 6.59
N LEU A 101 -14.67 -2.13 5.39
CA LEU A 101 -13.94 -2.56 4.19
C LEU A 101 -12.44 -2.21 4.26
N GLY A 102 -12.10 -1.23 5.06
CA GLY A 102 -10.77 -0.77 5.40
C GLY A 102 -10.85 0.47 6.27
N ILE A 103 -9.69 0.98 6.67
CA ILE A 103 -9.56 2.18 7.51
C ILE A 103 -8.57 3.13 6.84
N MET A 104 -8.98 4.40 6.70
CA MET A 104 -8.12 5.46 6.18
C MET A 104 -7.26 6.06 7.28
N PHE A 105 -5.95 6.10 7.06
CA PHE A 105 -5.00 6.77 7.94
C PHE A 105 -4.14 7.77 7.18
N GLU A 106 -3.75 8.86 7.83
CA GLU A 106 -2.60 9.65 7.37
C GLU A 106 -1.33 8.79 7.46
N ASN A 107 -0.52 8.77 6.40
CA ASN A 107 0.71 7.96 6.38
C ASN A 107 1.67 8.35 7.52
N ARG A 108 1.64 9.60 7.95
CA ARG A 108 2.44 10.09 9.07
C ARG A 108 2.03 9.40 10.39
N ALA A 109 0.74 9.23 10.64
CA ALA A 109 0.25 8.55 11.84
C ALA A 109 0.70 7.08 11.86
N VAL A 110 0.53 6.37 10.75
CA VAL A 110 0.98 4.98 10.62
C VAL A 110 2.49 4.87 10.82
N ARG A 111 3.27 5.77 10.22
CA ARG A 111 4.74 5.79 10.38
C ARG A 111 5.16 6.05 11.83
N ALA A 112 4.47 6.96 12.52
CA ALA A 112 4.75 7.25 13.94
C ALA A 112 4.49 6.02 14.82
N ALA A 113 3.33 5.37 14.65
CA ALA A 113 2.96 4.17 15.39
C ALA A 113 3.93 3.00 15.12
N LEU A 114 4.28 2.74 13.86
CA LEU A 114 5.25 1.70 13.51
C LEU A 114 6.63 1.99 14.10
N ARG A 115 7.09 3.24 14.06
CA ARG A 115 8.38 3.62 14.67
C ARG A 115 8.35 3.46 16.18
N GLU A 116 7.30 3.91 16.85
CA GLU A 116 7.14 3.77 18.30
C GLU A 116 7.20 2.31 18.70
N ARG A 117 6.44 1.44 18.03
CA ARG A 117 6.43 0.00 18.29
C ARG A 117 7.78 -0.65 18.01
N ALA A 118 8.46 -0.27 16.93
CA ALA A 118 9.78 -0.80 16.59
C ALA A 118 10.86 -0.40 17.61
N LEU A 119 10.83 0.84 18.13
CA LEU A 119 11.77 1.31 19.16
C LEU A 119 11.53 0.66 20.53
N ALA A 120 10.32 0.21 20.82
CA ALA A 120 9.99 -0.50 22.04
C ALA A 120 10.45 -1.98 22.02
N ALA A 121 10.80 -2.53 20.86
CA ALA A 121 11.18 -3.92 20.69
C ALA A 121 12.70 -4.11 20.81
N SER A 122 13.16 -4.95 21.74
CA SER A 122 14.59 -5.22 21.95
C SER A 122 15.23 -6.08 20.83
N SER A 123 14.42 -6.81 20.06
CA SER A 123 14.89 -7.64 18.94
C SER A 123 15.07 -6.85 17.63
N ILE A 124 14.64 -5.58 17.59
CA ILE A 124 14.73 -4.70 16.42
C ILE A 124 15.84 -3.67 16.65
N ARG A 125 16.84 -3.68 15.77
CA ARG A 125 17.84 -2.64 15.71
C ARG A 125 17.53 -1.68 14.57
N LEU A 126 17.13 -0.44 14.88
CA LEU A 126 16.82 0.58 13.88
C LEU A 126 18.02 1.51 13.67
N LEU A 127 18.60 1.49 12.48
CA LEU A 127 19.69 2.34 12.02
C LEU A 127 19.14 3.34 10.99
N ALA A 128 18.78 4.53 11.47
CA ALA A 128 18.26 5.63 10.64
C ALA A 128 18.60 6.98 11.32
N PRO A 129 19.21 7.94 10.58
CA PRO A 129 19.63 7.81 9.19
C PRO A 129 20.89 6.96 9.02
N ALA A 130 20.86 5.95 8.14
CA ALA A 130 22.03 5.14 7.77
C ALA A 130 21.87 4.58 6.35
N ALA A 131 22.93 4.57 5.59
CA ALA A 131 22.89 4.08 4.21
C ALA A 131 23.92 2.97 3.98
N PRO A 132 23.57 1.90 3.23
CA PRO A 132 24.52 0.88 2.86
C PRO A 132 25.55 1.43 1.88
N LEU A 133 26.83 1.09 2.09
CA LEU A 133 27.94 1.31 1.16
C LEU A 133 28.14 0.09 0.29
N THR A 134 28.21 -1.10 0.91
CA THR A 134 28.34 -2.38 0.22
C THR A 134 27.42 -3.43 0.84
N VAL A 135 26.94 -4.33 -0.01
CA VAL A 135 26.14 -5.49 0.40
C VAL A 135 26.74 -6.74 -0.21
N VAL A 136 27.16 -7.67 0.63
CA VAL A 136 27.69 -8.97 0.22
C VAL A 136 26.73 -10.05 0.70
N ARG A 137 26.36 -10.96 -0.21
CA ARG A 137 25.52 -12.13 0.07
C ARG A 137 26.27 -13.36 -0.43
N ASP A 138 26.40 -14.36 0.41
CA ASP A 138 27.07 -15.62 0.10
C ASP A 138 26.33 -16.80 0.78
N PRO A 139 26.71 -18.05 0.55
CA PRO A 139 26.05 -19.20 1.19
C PRO A 139 26.03 -19.19 2.72
N HIS A 140 26.87 -18.38 3.37
CA HIS A 140 27.01 -18.33 4.83
C HIS A 140 26.21 -17.20 5.48
N GLY A 141 25.83 -16.17 4.70
CA GLY A 141 25.08 -15.04 5.26
C GLY A 141 25.05 -13.80 4.39
N VAL A 142 24.70 -12.72 5.04
CA VAL A 142 24.63 -11.38 4.48
C VAL A 142 25.49 -10.44 5.32
N THR A 143 26.30 -9.63 4.67
CA THR A 143 27.11 -8.58 5.31
C THR A 143 26.82 -7.24 4.64
N VAL A 144 26.41 -6.26 5.40
CA VAL A 144 26.18 -4.87 4.96
C VAL A 144 27.20 -3.97 5.63
N THR A 145 28.01 -3.29 4.86
CA THR A 145 28.88 -2.22 5.35
C THR A 145 28.17 -0.89 5.12
N LEU A 146 28.02 -0.10 6.18
CA LEU A 146 27.40 1.23 6.12
C LEU A 146 28.43 2.30 5.72
N GLN A 147 27.94 3.47 5.30
CA GLN A 147 28.81 4.60 4.89
C GLN A 147 29.71 5.12 6.02
N ASP A 148 29.32 4.95 7.26
CA ASP A 148 30.13 5.29 8.46
C ASP A 148 31.17 4.22 8.84
N GLY A 149 31.25 3.13 8.07
CA GLY A 149 32.16 2.01 8.30
C GLY A 149 31.60 0.93 9.24
N GLN A 150 30.41 1.10 9.82
CA GLN A 150 29.79 0.06 10.62
C GLN A 150 29.45 -1.16 9.76
N ILE A 151 29.62 -2.36 10.31
CA ILE A 151 29.29 -3.63 9.65
C ILE A 151 28.12 -4.29 10.37
N VAL A 152 27.12 -4.69 9.60
CA VAL A 152 25.93 -5.43 10.04
C VAL A 152 25.90 -6.77 9.34
N SER A 153 25.66 -7.86 10.11
CA SER A 153 25.60 -9.22 9.59
C SER A 153 24.23 -9.84 9.84
N GLY A 154 23.78 -10.70 8.94
CA GLY A 154 22.49 -11.39 9.05
C GLY A 154 22.41 -12.67 8.22
N SER A 155 21.29 -13.38 8.35
CA SER A 155 21.03 -14.61 7.59
C SER A 155 20.29 -14.35 6.29
N LEU A 156 19.41 -13.35 6.26
CA LEU A 156 18.58 -12.94 5.11
C LEU A 156 18.66 -11.43 4.93
N LEU A 157 18.71 -10.98 3.69
CA LEU A 157 18.48 -9.59 3.29
C LEU A 157 17.06 -9.43 2.78
N VAL A 158 16.36 -8.38 3.21
CA VAL A 158 15.07 -8.00 2.64
C VAL A 158 15.13 -6.59 2.06
N GLY A 159 14.84 -6.47 0.78
CA GLY A 159 14.70 -5.19 0.09
C GLY A 159 13.27 -4.64 0.26
N ALA A 160 13.15 -3.52 0.97
CA ALA A 160 11.91 -2.79 1.24
C ALA A 160 12.03 -1.29 0.87
N GLU A 161 12.98 -0.94 -0.02
CA GLU A 161 13.34 0.44 -0.38
C GLU A 161 12.39 1.10 -1.38
N GLY A 162 11.29 0.42 -1.69
CA GLY A 162 10.27 0.95 -2.58
C GLY A 162 10.60 0.78 -4.06
N ARG A 163 9.92 1.53 -4.91
CA ARG A 163 9.91 1.37 -6.37
C ARG A 163 11.28 1.39 -7.05
N ARG A 164 12.22 2.16 -6.53
CA ARG A 164 13.60 2.30 -7.05
C ARG A 164 14.60 1.49 -6.23
N SER A 165 14.23 0.29 -5.82
CA SER A 165 15.06 -0.56 -4.95
C SER A 165 16.47 -0.81 -5.53
N PRO A 166 17.54 -0.25 -4.91
CA PRO A 166 18.91 -0.56 -5.28
C PRO A 166 19.25 -2.03 -5.05
N THR A 167 18.67 -2.64 -4.02
CA THR A 167 18.83 -4.06 -3.71
C THR A 167 18.35 -4.95 -4.84
N ARG A 168 17.17 -4.66 -5.40
CA ARG A 168 16.65 -5.38 -6.57
C ARG A 168 17.57 -5.23 -7.77
N GLU A 169 18.04 -4.01 -8.05
CA GLU A 169 18.94 -3.71 -9.18
C GLU A 169 20.29 -4.40 -9.02
N ALA A 170 20.89 -4.35 -7.84
CA ALA A 170 22.16 -5.00 -7.53
C ALA A 170 22.07 -6.53 -7.61
N ALA A 171 20.90 -7.11 -7.33
CA ALA A 171 20.65 -8.54 -7.50
C ALA A 171 20.41 -8.96 -8.96
N GLY A 172 20.41 -8.03 -9.91
CA GLY A 172 20.16 -8.30 -11.33
C GLY A 172 18.71 -8.72 -11.64
N ILE A 173 17.78 -8.49 -10.71
CA ILE A 173 16.38 -8.88 -10.89
C ILE A 173 15.71 -7.91 -11.86
N ARG A 174 15.31 -8.44 -13.01
CA ARG A 174 14.61 -7.68 -14.05
C ARG A 174 13.18 -7.35 -13.64
N ILE A 175 12.65 -6.24 -14.15
CA ILE A 175 11.24 -5.84 -13.96
C ILE A 175 10.54 -5.75 -15.31
N ALA A 176 9.29 -6.21 -15.36
CA ALA A 176 8.33 -5.78 -16.37
C ALA A 176 7.74 -4.45 -15.88
N GLN A 177 7.85 -3.41 -16.70
CA GLN A 177 7.33 -2.10 -16.32
C GLN A 177 6.75 -1.36 -17.52
N TRP A 178 5.71 -0.56 -17.24
CA TRP A 178 5.20 0.44 -18.18
C TRP A 178 4.70 1.66 -17.43
N ARG A 179 4.66 2.78 -18.12
CA ARG A 179 4.11 4.03 -17.61
C ARG A 179 2.77 4.28 -18.28
N TYR A 180 1.83 4.76 -17.49
CA TYR A 180 0.61 5.31 -18.04
C TYR A 180 0.86 6.77 -18.42
N ASP A 181 0.15 7.25 -19.45
CA ASP A 181 0.15 8.68 -19.81
C ASP A 181 -0.76 9.47 -18.86
N HIS A 182 -0.63 9.17 -17.55
CA HIS A 182 -1.45 9.71 -16.49
C HIS A 182 -0.60 10.03 -15.25
N VAL A 183 -1.08 11.03 -14.52
CA VAL A 183 -0.52 11.49 -13.26
C VAL A 183 -1.64 11.48 -12.22
N ALA A 184 -1.36 11.02 -11.00
CA ALA A 184 -2.24 11.20 -9.87
C ALA A 184 -1.92 12.51 -9.15
N MET A 185 -2.88 13.40 -9.06
CA MET A 185 -2.85 14.56 -8.17
C MET A 185 -3.49 14.15 -6.84
N ILE A 186 -2.84 14.53 -5.74
CA ILE A 186 -3.32 14.22 -4.39
C ILE A 186 -3.39 15.47 -3.54
N GLY A 187 -4.25 15.42 -2.56
CA GLY A 187 -4.42 16.46 -1.55
C GLY A 187 -5.59 16.15 -0.63
N SER A 188 -5.97 17.13 0.18
CA SER A 188 -7.08 16.99 1.12
C SER A 188 -8.01 18.20 1.02
N ILE A 189 -9.29 17.92 1.18
CA ILE A 189 -10.36 18.93 1.22
C ILE A 189 -11.17 18.80 2.49
N GLU A 190 -11.67 19.94 2.98
CA GLU A 190 -12.81 20.00 3.88
C GLU A 190 -14.07 20.32 3.09
N HIS A 191 -15.22 19.86 3.60
CA HIS A 191 -16.49 19.94 2.90
C HIS A 191 -17.66 20.13 3.86
N GLU A 192 -18.76 20.67 3.33
CA GLU A 192 -19.93 21.06 4.09
C GLU A 192 -20.73 19.87 4.63
N ARG A 193 -20.97 18.85 3.78
CA ARG A 193 -21.79 17.69 4.12
C ARG A 193 -20.94 16.54 4.61
N PRO A 194 -21.28 15.86 5.72
CA PRO A 194 -20.51 14.71 6.22
C PRO A 194 -20.35 13.62 5.16
N HIS A 195 -19.16 13.04 5.05
CA HIS A 195 -18.87 11.93 4.11
C HIS A 195 -19.50 10.60 4.49
N GLN A 196 -20.05 10.45 5.70
CA GLN A 196 -20.73 9.23 6.17
C GLN A 196 -19.91 7.93 6.03
N ASN A 197 -18.58 8.04 6.12
CA ASN A 197 -17.64 6.91 5.94
C ASN A 197 -17.73 6.24 4.56
N ILE A 198 -18.06 7.00 3.53
CA ILE A 198 -18.17 6.54 2.14
C ILE A 198 -16.92 6.94 1.38
N ALA A 199 -16.26 5.96 0.76
CA ALA A 199 -15.26 6.19 -0.27
C ALA A 199 -15.95 6.25 -1.63
N HIS A 200 -15.68 7.28 -2.41
CA HIS A 200 -16.21 7.43 -3.76
C HIS A 200 -15.10 7.20 -4.79
N GLU A 201 -15.34 6.33 -5.76
CA GLU A 201 -14.49 6.07 -6.91
C GLU A 201 -15.26 6.42 -8.17
N ILE A 202 -14.94 7.55 -8.79
CA ILE A 202 -15.67 8.08 -9.95
C ILE A 202 -14.77 7.97 -11.19
N PHE A 203 -15.14 7.13 -12.13
CA PHE A 203 -14.36 6.90 -13.34
C PHE A 203 -14.69 7.91 -14.44
N TYR A 204 -13.65 8.50 -14.99
CA TYR A 204 -13.69 9.40 -16.15
C TYR A 204 -12.75 8.88 -17.24
N PRO A 205 -12.93 9.31 -18.52
CA PRO A 205 -12.03 8.91 -19.60
C PRO A 205 -10.55 9.28 -19.36
N ALA A 206 -10.31 10.38 -18.64
CA ALA A 206 -8.97 10.81 -18.26
C ALA A 206 -8.42 10.09 -17.02
N GLY A 207 -9.15 9.13 -16.49
CA GLY A 207 -8.80 8.37 -15.29
C GLY A 207 -9.74 8.57 -14.12
N PRO A 208 -9.59 7.79 -13.05
CA PRO A 208 -10.44 7.84 -11.86
C PRO A 208 -10.22 9.10 -11.02
N PHE A 209 -11.28 9.48 -10.32
CA PHE A 209 -11.30 10.48 -9.27
C PHE A 209 -11.82 9.83 -7.98
N ALA A 210 -10.95 9.66 -7.00
CA ALA A 210 -11.30 9.11 -5.70
C ALA A 210 -11.47 10.19 -4.65
N LEU A 211 -12.48 10.02 -3.79
CA LEU A 211 -12.65 10.75 -2.54
C LEU A 211 -12.67 9.74 -1.40
N LEU A 212 -11.73 9.87 -0.49
CA LEU A 212 -11.49 8.92 0.59
C LEU A 212 -11.76 9.60 1.93
N PRO A 213 -12.67 9.03 2.76
CA PRO A 213 -13.10 9.66 4.00
C PRO A 213 -11.94 9.75 5.01
N MET A 214 -11.82 10.89 5.68
CA MET A 214 -10.82 11.15 6.71
C MET A 214 -11.48 11.73 7.96
N LEU A 215 -10.83 11.60 9.10
CA LEU A 215 -11.25 12.33 10.29
C LEU A 215 -10.87 13.82 10.20
N PRO A 216 -11.70 14.73 10.74
CA PRO A 216 -13.06 14.49 11.20
C PRO A 216 -14.02 14.24 10.03
N GLY A 217 -15.27 13.89 10.28
CA GLY A 217 -16.28 13.44 9.31
C GLY A 217 -16.62 14.36 8.14
N ASN A 218 -16.00 15.54 8.04
CA ASN A 218 -16.12 16.53 6.99
C ASN A 218 -14.79 16.77 6.23
N ARG A 219 -13.86 15.81 6.25
CA ARG A 219 -12.59 15.85 5.52
C ARG A 219 -12.46 14.65 4.62
N CYS A 220 -11.95 14.85 3.41
CA CYS A 220 -11.57 13.77 2.49
C CYS A 220 -10.17 14.01 1.92
N CYS A 221 -9.42 12.93 1.73
CA CYS A 221 -8.34 12.93 0.75
C CYS A 221 -8.91 12.75 -0.64
N PHE A 222 -8.28 13.34 -1.65
CA PHE A 222 -8.59 13.04 -3.04
C PHE A 222 -7.38 12.46 -3.77
N VAL A 223 -7.65 11.54 -4.69
CA VAL A 223 -6.71 11.06 -5.70
C VAL A 223 -7.35 11.33 -7.05
N TRP A 224 -6.82 12.28 -7.79
CA TRP A 224 -7.36 12.72 -9.06
C TRP A 224 -6.41 12.37 -10.20
N THR A 225 -6.78 11.39 -10.99
CA THR A 225 -6.01 11.01 -12.17
C THR A 225 -6.32 11.95 -13.34
N VAL A 226 -5.28 12.50 -13.93
CA VAL A 226 -5.34 13.36 -15.11
C VAL A 226 -4.30 12.91 -16.14
N ASN A 227 -4.46 13.33 -17.42
CA ASN A 227 -3.39 13.10 -18.39
C ASN A 227 -2.10 13.80 -17.96
N ALA A 228 -0.96 13.19 -18.25
CA ALA A 228 0.33 13.72 -17.85
C ALA A 228 0.59 15.13 -18.41
N ALA A 229 0.10 15.42 -19.64
CA ALA A 229 0.22 16.73 -20.27
C ALA A 229 -0.59 17.83 -19.54
N ASP A 230 -1.69 17.48 -18.89
CA ASP A 230 -2.58 18.44 -18.22
C ASP A 230 -2.15 18.73 -16.78
N ALA A 231 -1.39 17.83 -16.16
CA ALA A 231 -1.05 17.88 -14.75
C ALA A 231 -0.33 19.18 -14.30
N PRO A 232 0.70 19.70 -15.02
CA PRO A 232 1.35 20.95 -14.62
C PRO A 232 0.36 22.13 -14.57
N ALA A 233 -0.43 22.31 -15.63
CA ALA A 233 -1.43 23.38 -15.69
C ALA A 233 -2.48 23.26 -14.60
N MET A 234 -2.89 22.03 -14.26
CA MET A 234 -3.86 21.79 -13.19
C MET A 234 -3.28 22.10 -11.79
N LEU A 235 -2.01 21.78 -11.56
CA LEU A 235 -1.33 22.08 -10.28
C LEU A 235 -1.11 23.57 -10.09
N ASP A 236 -0.86 24.30 -11.16
CA ASP A 236 -0.62 25.75 -11.15
C ASP A 236 -1.91 26.59 -11.06
N LEU A 237 -3.09 25.96 -11.21
CA LEU A 237 -4.36 26.68 -11.09
C LEU A 237 -4.47 27.38 -9.73
N PRO A 238 -4.94 28.64 -9.69
CA PRO A 238 -5.38 29.25 -8.44
C PRO A 238 -6.42 28.36 -7.74
N GLU A 239 -6.43 28.35 -6.41
CA GLU A 239 -7.30 27.48 -5.61
C GLU A 239 -8.77 27.52 -6.07
N ARG A 240 -9.31 28.71 -6.28
CA ARG A 240 -10.69 28.88 -6.76
C ARG A 240 -10.96 28.17 -8.08
N ALA A 241 -10.02 28.24 -9.02
CA ALA A 241 -10.16 27.61 -10.32
C ALA A 241 -10.02 26.08 -10.22
N PHE A 242 -9.07 25.60 -9.41
CA PHE A 242 -8.89 24.17 -9.12
C PHE A 242 -10.14 23.58 -8.49
N LEU A 243 -10.71 24.22 -7.49
CA LEU A 243 -11.95 23.79 -6.84
C LEU A 243 -13.14 23.81 -7.80
N ALA A 244 -13.21 24.78 -8.73
CA ALA A 244 -14.23 24.79 -9.76
C ALA A 244 -14.14 23.58 -10.69
N GLU A 245 -12.92 23.16 -11.10
CA GLU A 245 -12.71 21.93 -11.86
C GLU A 245 -13.05 20.67 -11.05
N MET A 246 -12.67 20.63 -9.76
CA MET A 246 -13.03 19.54 -8.86
C MET A 246 -14.54 19.39 -8.71
N ARG A 247 -15.29 20.48 -8.54
CA ARG A 247 -16.75 20.47 -8.45
C ARG A 247 -17.43 19.86 -9.68
N LYS A 248 -16.85 20.04 -10.88
CA LYS A 248 -17.35 19.38 -12.09
C LYS A 248 -17.21 17.84 -12.04
N ARG A 249 -16.27 17.32 -11.22
CA ARG A 249 -16.03 15.90 -11.04
C ARG A 249 -16.87 15.29 -9.91
N ILE A 250 -17.00 15.98 -8.80
CA ILE A 250 -17.75 15.48 -7.65
C ILE A 250 -19.24 15.84 -7.68
N GLY A 251 -19.64 16.78 -8.54
CA GLY A 251 -21.00 17.32 -8.53
C GLY A 251 -21.31 17.97 -7.17
N GLY A 252 -22.52 17.75 -6.68
CA GLY A 252 -22.97 18.29 -5.38
C GLY A 252 -22.83 17.31 -4.21
N LEU A 253 -22.01 16.24 -4.31
CA LEU A 253 -21.96 15.17 -3.32
C LEU A 253 -21.66 15.67 -1.90
N LEU A 254 -20.64 16.55 -1.76
CA LEU A 254 -20.12 17.01 -0.47
C LEU A 254 -20.49 18.45 -0.13
N GLY A 255 -21.31 19.14 -0.95
CA GLY A 255 -21.60 20.56 -0.79
C GLY A 255 -20.42 21.46 -1.16
N GLU A 256 -20.25 22.57 -0.44
CA GLU A 256 -19.10 23.46 -0.61
C GLU A 256 -17.81 22.76 -0.14
N VAL A 257 -16.71 22.99 -0.88
CA VAL A 257 -15.40 22.37 -0.61
C VAL A 257 -14.30 23.43 -0.57
N ARG A 258 -13.29 23.22 0.30
CA ARG A 258 -12.06 24.02 0.38
C ARG A 258 -10.83 23.13 0.49
N LEU A 259 -9.69 23.58 -0.02
CA LEU A 259 -8.41 22.87 0.17
C LEU A 259 -7.90 23.06 1.60
N VAL A 260 -7.31 21.99 2.17
CA VAL A 260 -6.69 22.01 3.50
C VAL A 260 -5.27 21.45 3.50
N SER A 261 -4.76 21.05 2.36
CA SER A 261 -3.36 20.65 2.16
C SER A 261 -2.79 21.23 0.87
N ALA A 262 -1.47 21.22 0.75
CA ALA A 262 -0.82 21.43 -0.52
C ALA A 262 -1.23 20.34 -1.51
N ARG A 263 -1.28 20.70 -2.80
CA ARG A 263 -1.47 19.77 -3.90
C ARG A 263 -0.12 19.22 -4.31
N SER A 264 -0.03 17.91 -4.50
CA SER A 264 1.14 17.26 -5.06
C SER A 264 0.74 16.27 -6.15
N SER A 265 1.69 15.77 -6.90
CA SER A 265 1.43 14.78 -7.95
C SER A 265 2.55 13.77 -8.08
N TYR A 266 2.21 12.61 -8.61
CA TYR A 266 3.18 11.58 -8.97
C TYR A 266 2.77 10.85 -10.24
N PRO A 267 3.74 10.44 -11.08
CA PRO A 267 3.47 9.71 -12.31
C PRO A 267 2.95 8.31 -11.99
N LEU A 268 1.97 7.87 -12.74
CA LEU A 268 1.40 6.54 -12.62
C LEU A 268 2.16 5.53 -13.50
N GLY A 269 2.35 4.34 -12.98
CA GLY A 269 3.01 3.26 -13.69
C GLY A 269 2.84 1.94 -12.96
N TYR A 270 3.06 0.89 -13.70
CA TYR A 270 3.12 -0.48 -13.21
C TYR A 270 4.55 -0.99 -13.28
N HIS A 271 4.97 -1.76 -12.31
CA HIS A 271 6.14 -2.63 -12.43
C HIS A 271 5.96 -3.90 -11.60
N HIS A 272 6.56 -4.97 -12.09
CA HIS A 272 6.57 -6.27 -11.43
C HIS A 272 7.93 -6.92 -11.63
N ALA A 273 8.57 -7.35 -10.55
CA ALA A 273 9.83 -8.07 -10.59
C ALA A 273 9.64 -9.46 -11.19
N ALA A 274 10.58 -9.89 -12.02
CA ALA A 274 10.55 -11.21 -12.65
C ALA A 274 10.65 -12.33 -11.62
N THR A 275 11.40 -12.08 -10.53
CA THR A 275 11.48 -12.90 -9.32
C THR A 275 11.49 -11.97 -8.13
N ILE A 276 11.01 -12.42 -6.99
CA ILE A 276 11.03 -11.64 -5.75
C ILE A 276 12.03 -12.20 -4.73
N THR A 277 12.79 -13.20 -5.14
CA THR A 277 13.85 -13.82 -4.33
C THR A 277 15.14 -14.01 -5.14
N ALA A 278 16.25 -14.11 -4.43
CA ALA A 278 17.54 -14.54 -4.92
C ALA A 278 18.31 -15.18 -3.76
N GLU A 279 19.58 -15.56 -3.94
CA GLU A 279 20.40 -16.07 -2.84
C GLU A 279 20.38 -15.15 -1.64
N ARG A 280 19.83 -15.62 -0.50
CA ARG A 280 19.65 -14.88 0.76
C ARG A 280 19.01 -13.51 0.59
N LEU A 281 18.07 -13.37 -0.34
CA LEU A 281 17.37 -12.15 -0.65
C LEU A 281 15.88 -12.41 -0.85
N ALA A 282 15.05 -11.58 -0.20
CA ALA A 282 13.64 -11.41 -0.53
C ALA A 282 13.32 -9.94 -0.81
N LEU A 283 12.35 -9.68 -1.68
CA LEU A 283 11.80 -8.34 -1.94
C LEU A 283 10.37 -8.28 -1.41
N VAL A 284 9.99 -7.13 -0.84
CA VAL A 284 8.64 -6.86 -0.33
C VAL A 284 8.14 -5.50 -0.79
N GLY A 285 6.82 -5.37 -0.95
CA GLY A 285 6.17 -4.12 -1.32
C GLY A 285 6.62 -3.60 -2.69
N ASP A 286 6.75 -2.28 -2.80
CA ASP A 286 7.13 -1.62 -4.06
C ASP A 286 8.53 -2.02 -4.57
N ALA A 287 9.38 -2.65 -3.77
CA ALA A 287 10.63 -3.23 -4.26
C ALA A 287 10.37 -4.44 -5.17
N ALA A 288 9.33 -5.21 -4.90
CA ALA A 288 8.90 -6.35 -5.70
C ALA A 288 7.91 -5.96 -6.80
N HIS A 289 6.93 -5.12 -6.49
CA HIS A 289 5.83 -4.77 -7.39
C HIS A 289 5.22 -3.41 -7.06
N GLY A 290 4.89 -2.66 -8.06
CA GLY A 290 4.17 -1.38 -7.93
C GLY A 290 2.99 -1.36 -8.88
N ILE A 291 1.80 -1.18 -8.33
CA ILE A 291 0.54 -1.20 -9.05
C ILE A 291 -0.05 0.21 -9.19
N HIS A 292 -1.06 0.34 -10.05
CA HIS A 292 -1.85 1.56 -10.14
C HIS A 292 -2.61 1.78 -8.81
N PRO A 293 -2.70 3.02 -8.28
CA PRO A 293 -3.30 3.32 -6.98
C PRO A 293 -4.83 3.17 -6.90
N ILE A 294 -5.47 2.58 -7.90
CA ILE A 294 -6.91 2.27 -7.86
C ILE A 294 -7.20 1.45 -6.60
N ALA A 295 -8.22 1.88 -5.87
CA ALA A 295 -8.66 1.27 -4.62
C ALA A 295 -7.60 1.19 -3.50
N GLY A 296 -6.49 1.94 -3.58
CA GLY A 296 -5.49 2.03 -2.50
C GLY A 296 -4.73 0.72 -2.20
N GLN A 297 -4.64 -0.22 -3.15
CA GLN A 297 -4.13 -1.57 -2.91
C GLN A 297 -2.60 -1.70 -2.77
N GLY A 298 -1.82 -0.65 -3.13
CA GLY A 298 -0.35 -0.77 -3.14
C GLY A 298 0.26 -1.14 -1.78
N LEU A 299 -0.12 -0.42 -0.71
CA LEU A 299 0.36 -0.74 0.64
C LEU A 299 -0.14 -2.11 1.11
N ASN A 300 -1.41 -2.43 0.88
CA ASN A 300 -2.00 -3.70 1.30
C ASN A 300 -1.31 -4.91 0.64
N LEU A 301 -0.92 -4.77 -0.62
CA LEU A 301 -0.15 -5.81 -1.32
C LEU A 301 1.23 -6.02 -0.66
N GLY A 302 1.90 -4.93 -0.25
CA GLY A 302 3.16 -5.00 0.50
C GLY A 302 2.98 -5.61 1.90
N LEU A 303 1.88 -5.33 2.59
CA LEU A 303 1.57 -5.95 3.88
C LEU A 303 1.26 -7.45 3.74
N ARG A 304 0.66 -7.87 2.62
CA ARG A 304 0.51 -9.30 2.30
C ARG A 304 1.85 -9.98 2.05
N ASP A 305 2.81 -9.30 1.43
CA ASP A 305 4.17 -9.84 1.29
C ASP A 305 4.80 -10.07 2.64
N VAL A 306 4.68 -9.06 3.54
CA VAL A 306 5.18 -9.16 4.92
C VAL A 306 4.58 -10.37 5.63
N ALA A 307 3.26 -10.51 5.62
CA ALA A 307 2.56 -11.61 6.29
C ALA A 307 3.01 -12.98 5.76
N ALA A 308 3.12 -13.14 4.44
CA ALA A 308 3.56 -14.39 3.81
C ALA A 308 5.03 -14.71 4.09
N LEU A 309 5.90 -13.68 4.06
CA LEU A 309 7.32 -13.86 4.38
C LEU A 309 7.50 -14.26 5.84
N VAL A 310 6.88 -13.53 6.77
CA VAL A 310 6.98 -13.82 8.21
C VAL A 310 6.47 -15.22 8.53
N GLU A 311 5.31 -15.63 8.03
CA GLU A 311 4.79 -16.98 8.24
C GLU A 311 5.76 -18.04 7.70
N THR A 312 6.33 -17.82 6.53
CA THR A 312 7.32 -18.73 5.93
C THR A 312 8.58 -18.83 6.80
N LEU A 313 9.10 -17.71 7.29
CA LEU A 313 10.32 -17.69 8.10
C LEU A 313 10.10 -18.29 9.50
N VAL A 314 8.98 -17.98 10.14
CA VAL A 314 8.63 -18.51 11.48
C VAL A 314 8.45 -20.03 11.44
N GLU A 315 7.70 -20.54 10.46
CA GLU A 315 7.55 -21.99 10.30
C GLU A 315 8.89 -22.68 9.97
N GLY A 316 9.76 -22.04 9.18
CA GLY A 316 11.12 -22.52 8.92
C GLY A 316 11.98 -22.55 10.17
N ALA A 317 11.98 -21.48 10.96
CA ALA A 317 12.74 -21.39 12.22
C ALA A 317 12.33 -22.47 13.23
N ARG A 318 11.03 -22.80 13.32
CA ARG A 318 10.52 -23.90 14.15
C ARG A 318 11.05 -25.28 13.71
N LEU A 319 11.44 -25.41 12.46
CA LEU A 319 12.07 -26.62 11.91
C LEU A 319 13.61 -26.57 11.96
N GLY A 320 14.18 -25.50 12.53
CA GLY A 320 15.62 -25.30 12.63
C GLY A 320 16.29 -24.79 11.35
N LEU A 321 15.52 -24.26 10.39
CA LEU A 321 16.05 -23.65 9.17
C LEU A 321 16.45 -22.19 9.41
N GLU A 322 17.50 -21.73 8.75
CA GLU A 322 17.91 -20.34 8.76
C GLU A 322 16.96 -19.49 7.88
N ALA A 323 16.78 -18.21 8.23
CA ALA A 323 15.93 -17.28 7.46
C ALA A 323 16.34 -17.15 5.98
N GLY A 324 17.62 -17.32 5.66
CA GLY A 324 18.16 -17.28 4.29
C GLY A 324 18.06 -18.59 3.50
N ASP A 325 17.40 -19.63 4.04
CA ASP A 325 17.27 -20.93 3.38
C ASP A 325 16.53 -20.84 2.04
N ALA A 326 17.09 -21.44 1.00
CA ALA A 326 16.57 -21.37 -0.36
C ALA A 326 15.17 -22.00 -0.50
N GLN A 327 14.83 -23.01 0.32
CA GLN A 327 13.50 -23.65 0.27
C GLN A 327 12.42 -22.72 0.82
N LEU A 328 12.75 -21.97 1.89
CA LEU A 328 11.85 -20.97 2.46
C LEU A 328 11.61 -19.83 1.45
N LEU A 329 12.66 -19.32 0.83
CA LEU A 329 12.55 -18.27 -0.18
C LEU A 329 11.74 -18.74 -1.40
N ALA A 330 11.98 -19.97 -1.89
CA ALA A 330 11.19 -20.54 -2.97
C ALA A 330 9.71 -20.75 -2.59
N ARG A 331 9.40 -21.07 -1.32
CA ARG A 331 8.02 -21.14 -0.81
C ARG A 331 7.36 -19.77 -0.80
N TYR A 332 8.03 -18.76 -0.27
CA TYR A 332 7.57 -17.37 -0.27
C TYR A 332 7.27 -16.89 -1.70
N GLU A 333 8.20 -17.09 -2.62
CA GLU A 333 8.03 -16.69 -4.02
C GLU A 333 6.81 -17.35 -4.67
N ARG A 334 6.67 -18.67 -4.55
CA ARG A 334 5.48 -19.38 -5.10
C ARG A 334 4.18 -18.87 -4.51
N TRP A 335 4.17 -18.58 -3.22
CA TRP A 335 2.96 -18.07 -2.55
C TRP A 335 2.55 -16.70 -3.08
N ARG A 336 3.53 -15.82 -3.29
CA ARG A 336 3.26 -14.44 -3.71
C ARG A 336 3.09 -14.25 -5.22
N ALA A 337 3.70 -15.12 -6.05
CA ALA A 337 3.75 -14.94 -7.49
C ALA A 337 2.36 -14.85 -8.14
N LEU A 338 1.44 -15.75 -7.78
CA LEU A 338 0.09 -15.76 -8.35
C LEU A 338 -0.75 -14.58 -7.84
N ASP A 339 -0.65 -14.29 -6.56
CA ASP A 339 -1.42 -13.24 -5.88
C ASP A 339 -1.10 -11.84 -6.43
N SER A 340 0.18 -11.49 -6.48
CA SER A 340 0.64 -10.19 -6.99
C SER A 340 0.36 -10.02 -8.49
N LEU A 341 0.45 -11.09 -9.26
CA LEU A 341 0.10 -11.06 -10.69
C LEU A 341 -1.40 -10.81 -10.88
N MET A 342 -2.26 -11.49 -10.11
CA MET A 342 -3.72 -11.33 -10.21
C MET A 342 -4.18 -9.92 -9.82
N VAL A 343 -3.69 -9.38 -8.71
CA VAL A 343 -4.00 -8.00 -8.29
C VAL A 343 -3.49 -7.00 -9.31
N GLY A 344 -2.27 -7.18 -9.83
CA GLY A 344 -1.70 -6.33 -10.86
C GLY A 344 -2.52 -6.35 -12.16
N ALA A 345 -2.90 -7.53 -12.63
CA ALA A 345 -3.71 -7.70 -13.85
C ALA A 345 -5.12 -7.12 -13.68
N SER A 346 -5.75 -7.28 -12.51
CA SER A 346 -7.07 -6.71 -12.20
C SER A 346 -7.03 -5.18 -12.27
N THR A 347 -6.07 -4.55 -11.57
CA THR A 347 -5.95 -3.10 -11.54
C THR A 347 -5.62 -2.50 -12.91
N ASP A 348 -4.74 -3.14 -13.70
CA ASP A 348 -4.44 -2.73 -15.07
C ASP A 348 -5.66 -2.90 -15.99
N GLY A 349 -6.36 -4.03 -15.88
CA GLY A 349 -7.59 -4.31 -16.63
C GLY A 349 -8.68 -3.27 -16.37
N PHE A 350 -8.92 -2.91 -15.11
CA PHE A 350 -9.86 -1.85 -14.75
C PHE A 350 -9.43 -0.49 -15.33
N THR A 351 -8.15 -0.11 -15.14
CA THR A 351 -7.63 1.15 -15.70
C THR A 351 -7.88 1.27 -17.19
N ARG A 352 -7.59 0.22 -17.94
CA ARG A 352 -7.78 0.20 -19.41
C ARG A 352 -9.26 0.22 -19.78
N LEU A 353 -10.10 -0.59 -19.14
CA LEU A 353 -11.54 -0.67 -19.42
C LEU A 353 -12.24 0.69 -19.23
N PHE A 354 -11.92 1.38 -18.13
CA PHE A 354 -12.52 2.68 -17.84
C PHE A 354 -11.91 3.83 -18.67
N GLY A 355 -10.69 3.68 -19.16
CA GLY A 355 -10.04 4.61 -20.07
C GLY A 355 -10.59 4.62 -21.50
N ILE A 356 -11.36 3.60 -21.94
CA ILE A 356 -11.92 3.55 -23.28
C ILE A 356 -13.05 4.59 -23.44
N PRO A 357 -12.91 5.61 -24.32
CA PRO A 357 -13.94 6.62 -24.51
C PRO A 357 -15.11 6.10 -25.38
N GLY A 358 -16.23 6.83 -25.30
CA GLY A 358 -17.35 6.61 -26.21
C GLY A 358 -18.58 5.97 -25.58
N ARG A 359 -19.73 6.13 -26.27
CA ARG A 359 -21.06 5.64 -25.84
C ARG A 359 -21.13 4.10 -25.72
N PRO A 360 -20.59 3.32 -26.66
CA PRO A 360 -20.62 1.86 -26.54
C PRO A 360 -19.84 1.34 -25.32
N ALA A 361 -18.62 1.87 -25.08
CA ALA A 361 -17.82 1.49 -23.92
C ALA A 361 -18.51 1.83 -22.60
N ARG A 362 -19.16 3.00 -22.52
CA ARG A 362 -19.96 3.38 -21.35
C ARG A 362 -21.13 2.42 -21.13
N ALA A 363 -21.83 2.00 -22.19
CA ALA A 363 -22.93 1.04 -22.05
C ALA A 363 -22.44 -0.32 -21.52
N ILE A 364 -21.30 -0.81 -22.02
CA ILE A 364 -20.67 -2.07 -21.53
C ILE A 364 -20.26 -1.95 -20.05
N ARG A 365 -19.62 -0.84 -19.65
CA ARG A 365 -19.26 -0.60 -18.25
C ARG A 365 -20.47 -0.58 -17.34
N ARG A 366 -21.54 0.13 -17.71
CA ARG A 366 -22.79 0.16 -16.95
C ARG A 366 -23.43 -1.21 -16.83
N LEU A 367 -23.46 -1.97 -17.91
CA LEU A 367 -23.95 -3.34 -17.88
C LEU A 367 -23.11 -4.21 -16.95
N GLY A 368 -21.78 -4.10 -17.00
CA GLY A 368 -20.85 -4.78 -16.10
C GLY A 368 -21.08 -4.42 -14.63
N MET A 369 -21.16 -3.14 -14.30
CA MET A 369 -21.47 -2.68 -12.93
C MET A 369 -22.83 -3.18 -12.44
N ALA A 370 -23.87 -3.13 -13.29
CA ALA A 370 -25.19 -3.66 -12.95
C ALA A 370 -25.19 -5.19 -12.77
N ALA A 371 -24.36 -5.91 -13.51
CA ALA A 371 -24.17 -7.34 -13.32
C ALA A 371 -23.50 -7.64 -11.97
N VAL A 372 -22.42 -6.91 -11.62
CA VAL A 372 -21.77 -7.05 -10.29
C VAL A 372 -22.74 -6.73 -9.16
N GLU A 373 -23.56 -5.67 -9.30
CA GLU A 373 -24.54 -5.29 -8.27
C GLU A 373 -25.61 -6.37 -8.06
N ARG A 374 -26.04 -7.06 -9.13
CA ARG A 374 -27.14 -8.04 -9.08
C ARG A 374 -26.70 -9.46 -8.79
N ILE A 375 -25.47 -9.82 -9.14
CA ILE A 375 -24.95 -11.19 -9.00
C ILE A 375 -24.21 -11.31 -7.66
N SER A 376 -24.89 -11.80 -6.62
CA SER A 376 -24.34 -11.90 -5.26
C SER A 376 -22.95 -12.56 -5.16
N PRO A 377 -22.64 -13.68 -5.83
CA PRO A 377 -21.29 -14.26 -5.78
C PRO A 377 -20.21 -13.32 -6.33
N LEU A 378 -20.51 -12.60 -7.41
CA LEU A 378 -19.58 -11.66 -8.02
C LEU A 378 -19.34 -10.43 -7.11
N LYS A 379 -20.41 -9.93 -6.49
CA LYS A 379 -20.32 -8.83 -5.51
C LYS A 379 -19.49 -9.25 -4.29
N LYS A 380 -19.71 -10.46 -3.76
CA LYS A 380 -18.90 -11.00 -2.65
C LYS A 380 -17.42 -11.12 -3.02
N TYR A 381 -17.11 -11.56 -4.24
CA TYR A 381 -15.73 -11.63 -4.72
C TYR A 381 -15.04 -10.26 -4.69
N PHE A 382 -15.67 -9.21 -5.23
CA PHE A 382 -15.10 -7.86 -5.19
C PHE A 382 -15.04 -7.26 -3.78
N MET A 383 -15.98 -7.60 -2.90
CA MET A 383 -15.91 -7.21 -1.50
C MET A 383 -14.71 -7.87 -0.78
N ALA A 384 -14.49 -9.15 -1.02
CA ALA A 384 -13.34 -9.87 -0.48
C ALA A 384 -12.01 -9.29 -1.03
N GLU A 385 -11.98 -8.88 -2.30
CA GLU A 385 -10.83 -8.17 -2.86
C GLU A 385 -10.58 -6.83 -2.16
N ALA A 386 -11.61 -6.02 -1.96
CA ALA A 386 -11.51 -4.73 -1.25
C ALA A 386 -11.04 -4.89 0.20
N ARG A 387 -11.47 -5.94 0.88
CA ARG A 387 -11.04 -6.30 2.25
C ARG A 387 -9.64 -6.92 2.30
N GLY A 388 -9.03 -7.26 1.15
CA GLY A 388 -7.76 -7.96 1.08
C GLY A 388 -7.84 -9.44 1.45
N GLU A 389 -8.98 -10.08 1.25
CA GLU A 389 -9.31 -11.44 1.70
C GLU A 389 -9.24 -12.50 0.58
N LEU A 390 -8.83 -12.12 -0.63
CA LEU A 390 -8.73 -13.07 -1.74
C LEU A 390 -7.46 -13.93 -1.69
N GLY A 391 -7.56 -15.12 -2.26
CA GLY A 391 -6.45 -16.05 -2.42
C GLY A 391 -6.10 -16.82 -1.14
N GLN A 392 -4.91 -17.39 -1.11
CA GLN A 392 -4.40 -18.09 0.07
C GLN A 392 -3.88 -17.07 1.08
N MET A 393 -4.73 -16.72 2.05
CA MET A 393 -4.39 -15.72 3.07
C MET A 393 -3.38 -16.25 4.08
N PRO A 394 -2.27 -15.54 4.34
CA PRO A 394 -1.43 -15.75 5.51
C PRO A 394 -2.23 -15.62 6.81
N LYS A 395 -1.83 -16.38 7.85
CA LYS A 395 -2.51 -16.41 9.15
C LYS A 395 -2.64 -15.03 9.78
N LEU A 396 -1.58 -14.22 9.74
CA LEU A 396 -1.60 -12.85 10.27
C LEU A 396 -2.70 -11.98 9.66
N LEU A 397 -2.97 -12.11 8.36
CA LEU A 397 -4.05 -11.36 7.71
C LEU A 397 -5.45 -11.87 8.09
N GLN A 398 -5.53 -13.06 8.65
CA GLN A 398 -6.76 -13.63 9.22
C GLN A 398 -6.93 -13.25 10.70
N GLY A 399 -5.95 -12.56 11.32
CA GLY A 399 -5.91 -12.28 12.75
C GLY A 399 -5.55 -13.51 13.58
N LEU A 400 -4.92 -14.51 12.96
CA LEU A 400 -4.51 -15.75 13.61
C LEU A 400 -3.01 -15.74 13.92
N GLU A 401 -2.61 -16.41 14.98
CA GLU A 401 -1.20 -16.67 15.30
C GLU A 401 -0.58 -17.64 14.28
N ILE A 402 0.70 -17.43 13.99
CA ILE A 402 1.49 -18.32 13.11
C ILE A 402 1.83 -19.60 13.82
#